data_9679eb41d69f01ad1c8543399bbfa80e
#
_entry.id   9679eb41d69f01ad1c8543399bbfa80e
#
_cell.length_a   1.000
_cell.length_b   1.000
_cell.length_c   1.000
_cell.angle_alpha   90.00
_cell.angle_beta   90.00
_cell.angle_gamma   90.00
#
_symmetry.space_group_name_H-M   'P 1'
#
loop_
_entity.id
_entity.type
_entity.pdbx_description
1 polymer ?
#
loop_
_entity_poly.entity_id
_entity_poly.type
_entity_poly.pdbx_seq_one_letter_code
_entity_poly.pdbx_strand_id
1 'polypeptide(L)'
;MIIKTPSPNFVDDPAYIDRFLNECWVGRRVNSPHIVRFIEPPQNRRCLYCVTEYVQGPTLREWMNDNPLPTPADVRNLIQQIAIGLRALHRLEMVHQDLKPENVLIARDGTVKIIDLGAVRIRGIEEIDVPWGQDGCLGTESYAAPECLEGDRATPASDRYSLAVIAYELLTGQLPYAKPPRPSVRRRLRYRSIREFNPDLPVWLDACLQRSVSLRPESRYPSLSEFLRDLGHPNPALTPTEWRPLVDRVPPENWRFIAVVSLVLNGLLIWLVWMNGVD
;
A
#
# COMPACT_ATOMS: atom_id res chain seq x y z
N MET A 1 0.63 29.49 9.76
CA MET A 1 1.97 29.12 9.27
C MET A 1 2.67 28.35 10.37
N ILE A 2 3.48 27.37 9.98
CA ILE A 2 4.39 26.63 10.88
C ILE A 2 5.81 26.93 10.45
N ILE A 3 6.67 27.17 11.42
CA ILE A 3 8.11 27.32 11.20
C ILE A 3 8.78 26.05 11.73
N LYS A 4 9.46 25.33 10.85
CA LYS A 4 10.32 24.20 11.22
C LYS A 4 11.77 24.67 11.25
N THR A 5 12.49 24.36 12.33
CA THR A 5 13.93 24.59 12.46
C THR A 5 14.63 23.27 12.71
N PRO A 6 15.90 23.10 12.30
CA PRO A 6 16.68 21.95 12.72
C PRO A 6 16.72 21.85 14.25
N SER A 7 16.64 20.62 14.77
CA SER A 7 16.78 20.39 16.21
C SER A 7 18.19 20.73 16.66
N PRO A 8 18.37 21.52 17.77
CA PRO A 8 19.67 21.82 18.29
C PRO A 8 20.54 20.61 18.61
N ASN A 9 19.90 19.48 18.94
CA ASN A 9 20.59 18.25 19.29
C ASN A 9 21.24 17.52 18.10
N PHE A 10 20.89 17.89 16.87
CA PHE A 10 21.34 17.23 15.64
C PHE A 10 21.93 18.22 14.62
N VAL A 11 22.20 19.47 15.02
CA VAL A 11 22.76 20.50 14.13
C VAL A 11 24.15 20.11 13.59
N ASP A 12 24.89 19.32 14.35
CA ASP A 12 26.22 18.83 13.96
C ASP A 12 26.18 17.51 13.15
N ASP A 13 24.98 16.94 12.90
CA ASP A 13 24.81 15.77 12.05
C ASP A 13 24.53 16.20 10.59
N PRO A 14 25.51 16.03 9.66
CA PRO A 14 25.32 16.42 8.27
C PRO A 14 24.13 15.73 7.62
N ALA A 15 23.90 14.43 7.90
CA ALA A 15 22.82 13.67 7.31
C ALA A 15 21.43 14.17 7.78
N TYR A 16 21.33 14.66 9.02
CA TYR A 16 20.11 15.29 9.50
C TYR A 16 19.85 16.64 8.81
N ILE A 17 20.88 17.46 8.65
CA ILE A 17 20.78 18.75 7.97
C ILE A 17 20.43 18.55 6.47
N ASP A 18 21.03 17.58 5.80
CA ASP A 18 20.72 17.26 4.41
C ASP A 18 19.27 16.83 4.24
N ARG A 19 18.75 15.99 5.12
CA ARG A 19 17.31 15.61 5.14
C ARG A 19 16.41 16.83 5.31
N PHE A 20 16.76 17.74 6.22
CA PHE A 20 16.00 18.99 6.44
C PHE A 20 16.02 19.89 5.20
N LEU A 21 17.18 20.04 4.56
CA LEU A 21 17.32 20.82 3.32
C LEU A 21 16.54 20.17 2.16
N ASN A 22 16.59 18.85 2.06
CA ASN A 22 15.84 18.08 1.08
C ASN A 22 14.33 18.28 1.24
N GLU A 23 13.80 18.19 2.47
CA GLU A 23 12.39 18.49 2.76
C GLU A 23 11.99 19.88 2.24
N CYS A 24 12.79 20.90 2.55
CA CYS A 24 12.55 22.27 2.09
C CYS A 24 12.62 22.40 0.57
N TRP A 25 13.55 21.69 -0.07
CA TRP A 25 13.76 21.75 -1.52
C TRP A 25 12.63 21.05 -2.29
N VAL A 26 12.24 19.85 -1.85
CA VAL A 26 11.13 19.08 -2.39
C VAL A 26 9.82 19.85 -2.24
N GLY A 27 9.54 20.31 -1.03
CA GLY A 27 8.27 20.97 -0.70
C GLY A 27 7.99 22.23 -1.51
N ARG A 28 9.04 22.96 -1.96
CA ARG A 28 8.89 24.14 -2.85
C ARG A 28 8.59 23.78 -4.29
N ARG A 29 8.91 22.56 -4.74
CA ARG A 29 8.73 22.12 -6.12
C ARG A 29 7.42 21.43 -6.37
N VAL A 30 6.85 20.85 -5.31
CA VAL A 30 5.59 20.10 -5.43
C VAL A 30 4.41 21.05 -5.22
N ASN A 31 3.55 21.11 -6.21
CA ASN A 31 2.30 21.87 -6.14
C ASN A 31 1.12 20.89 -6.20
N SER A 32 0.49 20.62 -5.06
CA SER A 32 -0.69 19.77 -4.94
C SER A 32 -1.53 20.20 -3.75
N PRO A 33 -2.87 20.21 -3.85
CA PRO A 33 -3.75 20.46 -2.71
C PRO A 33 -3.59 19.41 -1.59
N HIS A 34 -3.07 18.22 -1.94
CA HIS A 34 -2.88 17.08 -1.04
C HIS A 34 -1.44 16.90 -0.54
N ILE A 35 -0.63 17.95 -0.66
CA ILE A 35 0.69 18.04 -0.03
C ILE A 35 0.72 19.36 0.72
N VAL A 36 1.35 19.37 1.89
CA VAL A 36 1.52 20.60 2.66
C VAL A 36 2.28 21.64 1.84
N ARG A 37 1.74 22.86 1.77
CA ARG A 37 2.35 23.94 0.98
C ARG A 37 3.52 24.55 1.74
N PHE A 38 4.68 24.56 1.09
CA PHE A 38 5.84 25.30 1.55
C PHE A 38 5.75 26.76 1.11
N ILE A 39 6.10 27.65 2.01
CA ILE A 39 6.09 29.10 1.81
C ILE A 39 7.54 29.57 1.72
N GLU A 40 7.83 30.37 0.72
CA GLU A 40 9.19 30.88 0.52
C GLU A 40 9.55 31.86 1.64
N PRO A 41 10.61 31.60 2.42
CA PRO A 41 11.03 32.51 3.47
C PRO A 41 11.76 33.73 2.87
N PRO A 42 11.85 34.85 3.58
CA PRO A 42 12.64 36.02 3.16
C PRO A 42 14.08 35.66 2.81
N GLN A 43 14.67 36.39 1.83
CA GLN A 43 16.04 36.13 1.37
C GLN A 43 17.11 36.38 2.47
N ASN A 44 16.89 37.35 3.34
CA ASN A 44 17.83 37.75 4.40
C ASN A 44 17.60 37.01 5.70
N ARG A 45 17.65 35.66 5.68
CA ARG A 45 17.52 34.85 6.89
C ARG A 45 18.88 34.62 7.56
N ARG A 46 18.87 34.75 8.91
CA ARG A 46 20.06 34.55 9.77
C ARG A 46 20.24 33.12 10.26
N CYS A 47 19.22 32.27 10.10
CA CYS A 47 19.24 30.86 10.49
C CYS A 47 18.52 30.02 9.48
N LEU A 48 18.74 28.71 9.55
CA LEU A 48 18.08 27.72 8.71
C LEU A 48 16.68 27.40 9.26
N TYR A 49 15.64 27.60 8.44
CA TYR A 49 14.26 27.23 8.76
C TYR A 49 13.46 27.04 7.49
N CYS A 50 12.40 26.23 7.58
CA CYS A 50 11.36 26.10 6.60
C CYS A 50 10.04 26.69 7.11
N VAL A 51 9.23 27.20 6.22
CA VAL A 51 7.89 27.69 6.53
C VAL A 51 6.88 26.87 5.75
N THR A 52 5.87 26.35 6.44
CA THR A 52 4.75 25.65 5.81
C THR A 52 3.42 26.29 6.19
N GLU A 53 2.38 26.01 5.41
CA GLU A 53 1.03 26.32 5.85
C GLU A 53 0.71 25.59 7.16
N TYR A 54 -0.17 26.18 7.96
CA TYR A 54 -0.75 25.52 9.12
C TYR A 54 -2.02 24.78 8.66
N VAL A 55 -2.03 23.48 8.78
CA VAL A 55 -3.20 22.64 8.52
C VAL A 55 -3.87 22.35 9.85
N GLN A 56 -5.09 22.83 10.01
CA GLN A 56 -5.84 22.62 11.24
C GLN A 56 -6.64 21.33 11.15
N GLY A 57 -6.26 20.32 11.92
CA GLY A 57 -6.93 19.03 11.97
C GLY A 57 -6.02 17.94 12.56
N PRO A 58 -6.55 16.76 12.82
CA PRO A 58 -5.80 15.62 13.34
C PRO A 58 -4.91 14.99 12.26
N THR A 59 -3.90 14.25 12.70
CA THR A 59 -3.23 13.27 11.85
C THR A 59 -4.19 12.15 11.48
N LEU A 60 -3.92 11.45 10.39
CA LEU A 60 -4.72 10.27 10.01
C LEU A 60 -4.66 9.20 11.12
N ARG A 61 -3.54 9.09 11.84
CA ARG A 61 -3.41 8.20 13.00
C ARG A 61 -4.41 8.56 14.11
N GLU A 62 -4.45 9.83 14.50
CA GLU A 62 -5.40 10.31 15.50
C GLU A 62 -6.85 10.10 15.03
N TRP A 63 -7.12 10.43 13.77
CA TRP A 63 -8.44 10.21 13.18
C TRP A 63 -8.85 8.73 13.18
N MET A 64 -7.94 7.81 12.88
CA MET A 64 -8.19 6.36 12.94
C MET A 64 -8.52 5.88 14.37
N ASN A 65 -7.88 6.46 15.38
CA ASN A 65 -8.17 6.13 16.77
C ASN A 65 -9.59 6.59 17.17
N ASP A 66 -10.00 7.76 16.68
CA ASP A 66 -11.33 8.33 16.95
C ASP A 66 -12.43 7.69 16.10
N ASN A 67 -12.07 7.09 14.95
CA ASN A 67 -12.98 6.48 13.99
C ASN A 67 -12.57 5.03 13.69
N PRO A 68 -12.68 4.13 14.64
CA PRO A 68 -12.37 2.72 14.40
C PRO A 68 -13.36 2.14 13.39
N LEU A 69 -12.85 1.48 12.35
CA LEU A 69 -13.64 0.84 11.29
C LEU A 69 -14.54 1.83 10.50
N PRO A 70 -13.95 2.79 9.81
CA PRO A 70 -14.68 3.70 8.93
C PRO A 70 -15.34 2.94 7.76
N THR A 71 -16.33 3.56 7.12
CA THR A 71 -16.99 2.92 5.98
C THR A 71 -16.02 2.75 4.80
N PRO A 72 -16.20 1.75 3.93
CA PRO A 72 -15.39 1.60 2.71
C PRO A 72 -15.43 2.84 1.80
N ALA A 73 -16.49 3.66 1.88
CA ALA A 73 -16.60 4.90 1.14
C ALA A 73 -15.65 5.98 1.70
N ASP A 74 -15.59 6.11 3.04
CA ASP A 74 -14.68 7.04 3.70
C ASP A 74 -13.21 6.65 3.43
N VAL A 75 -12.91 5.36 3.55
CA VAL A 75 -11.57 4.85 3.22
C VAL A 75 -11.18 5.18 1.79
N ARG A 76 -12.06 4.93 0.81
CA ARG A 76 -11.79 5.27 -0.60
C ARG A 76 -11.51 6.76 -0.80
N ASN A 77 -12.30 7.62 -0.16
CA ASN A 77 -12.11 9.07 -0.24
C ASN A 77 -10.74 9.49 0.31
N LEU A 78 -10.36 9.00 1.50
CA LEU A 78 -9.06 9.30 2.11
C LEU A 78 -7.89 8.80 1.23
N ILE A 79 -7.95 7.55 0.80
CA ILE A 79 -6.91 6.93 -0.04
C ILE A 79 -6.80 7.63 -1.40
N GLN A 80 -7.90 8.05 -2.01
CA GLN A 80 -7.90 8.79 -3.26
C GLN A 80 -7.16 10.12 -3.12
N GLN A 81 -7.40 10.86 -2.05
CA GLN A 81 -6.76 12.14 -1.79
C GLN A 81 -5.24 11.97 -1.56
N ILE A 82 -4.83 10.98 -0.75
CA ILE A 82 -3.41 10.65 -0.54
C ILE A 82 -2.76 10.27 -1.88
N ALA A 83 -3.42 9.46 -2.69
CA ALA A 83 -2.91 9.06 -4.00
C ALA A 83 -2.73 10.23 -4.97
N ILE A 84 -3.56 11.28 -4.91
CA ILE A 84 -3.37 12.50 -5.69
C ILE A 84 -2.08 13.21 -5.25
N GLY A 85 -1.82 13.28 -3.94
CA GLY A 85 -0.57 13.82 -3.39
C GLY A 85 0.65 13.02 -3.89
N LEU A 86 0.63 11.70 -3.75
CA LEU A 86 1.70 10.83 -4.24
C LEU A 86 1.93 10.97 -5.75
N ARG A 87 0.85 11.10 -6.53
CA ARG A 87 0.95 11.29 -7.99
C ARG A 87 1.67 12.59 -8.33
N ALA A 88 1.51 13.64 -7.55
CA ALA A 88 2.23 14.90 -7.75
C ALA A 88 3.73 14.72 -7.53
N LEU A 89 4.15 13.93 -6.52
CA LEU A 89 5.55 13.55 -6.32
C LEU A 89 6.08 12.68 -7.47
N HIS A 90 5.38 11.61 -7.82
CA HIS A 90 5.80 10.67 -8.85
C HIS A 90 5.99 11.31 -10.22
N ARG A 91 5.20 12.36 -10.56
CA ARG A 91 5.37 13.13 -11.81
C ARG A 91 6.67 13.91 -11.86
N LEU A 92 7.26 14.21 -10.71
CA LEU A 92 8.55 14.88 -10.56
C LEU A 92 9.69 13.87 -10.32
N GLU A 93 9.43 12.58 -10.58
CA GLU A 93 10.34 11.46 -10.31
C GLU A 93 10.78 11.35 -8.84
N MET A 94 9.91 11.81 -7.93
CA MET A 94 10.09 11.76 -6.49
C MET A 94 9.30 10.61 -5.87
N VAL A 95 9.89 9.94 -4.87
CA VAL A 95 9.27 8.84 -4.11
C VAL A 95 9.25 9.22 -2.64
N HIS A 96 8.10 9.06 -1.98
CA HIS A 96 7.90 9.53 -0.59
C HIS A 96 8.68 8.72 0.44
N GLN A 97 8.70 7.39 0.32
CA GLN A 97 9.39 6.38 1.13
C GLN A 97 8.86 6.19 2.56
N ASP A 98 8.44 7.21 3.28
CA ASP A 98 7.95 7.13 4.68
C ASP A 98 6.47 7.51 4.75
N LEU A 99 5.63 6.96 3.85
CA LEU A 99 4.19 7.19 3.92
C LEU A 99 3.57 6.32 5.02
N LYS A 100 2.99 7.00 6.02
CA LYS A 100 2.31 6.41 7.18
C LYS A 100 1.21 7.34 7.69
N PRO A 101 0.27 6.86 8.50
CA PRO A 101 -0.83 7.68 9.00
C PRO A 101 -0.40 8.92 9.79
N GLU A 102 0.75 8.87 10.46
CA GLU A 102 1.33 9.98 11.21
C GLU A 102 1.78 11.14 10.31
N ASN A 103 2.12 10.84 9.04
CA ASN A 103 2.60 11.80 8.04
C ASN A 103 1.48 12.32 7.14
N VAL A 104 0.22 12.11 7.52
CA VAL A 104 -0.98 12.55 6.79
C VAL A 104 -1.88 13.32 7.75
N LEU A 105 -2.28 14.54 7.39
CA LEU A 105 -3.26 15.34 8.13
C LEU A 105 -4.62 15.37 7.42
N ILE A 106 -5.68 15.43 8.20
CA ILE A 106 -7.05 15.65 7.71
C ILE A 106 -7.48 17.04 8.17
N ALA A 107 -7.55 17.99 7.25
CA ALA A 107 -8.00 19.34 7.54
C ALA A 107 -9.48 19.38 7.92
N ARG A 108 -9.93 20.46 8.58
CA ARG A 108 -11.33 20.62 9.02
C ARG A 108 -12.37 20.55 7.89
N ASP A 109 -11.97 20.91 6.68
CA ASP A 109 -12.82 20.82 5.48
C ASP A 109 -12.81 19.43 4.83
N GLY A 110 -12.14 18.45 5.44
CA GLY A 110 -11.98 17.09 4.92
C GLY A 110 -10.87 16.92 3.89
N THR A 111 -10.10 17.98 3.61
CA THR A 111 -8.93 17.88 2.71
C THR A 111 -7.80 17.11 3.40
N VAL A 112 -7.31 16.07 2.74
CA VAL A 112 -6.15 15.28 3.21
C VAL A 112 -4.86 15.87 2.67
N LYS A 113 -3.83 15.99 3.53
CA LYS A 113 -2.51 16.52 3.15
C LYS A 113 -1.38 15.66 3.69
N ILE A 114 -0.45 15.30 2.84
CA ILE A 114 0.84 14.71 3.21
C ILE A 114 1.73 15.83 3.77
N ILE A 115 2.35 15.64 4.94
CA ILE A 115 3.00 16.73 5.72
C ILE A 115 4.50 16.57 5.94
N ASP A 116 5.05 15.39 5.70
CA ASP A 116 6.48 15.11 5.89
C ASP A 116 7.11 14.65 4.58
N LEU A 117 8.05 15.42 4.07
CA LEU A 117 8.78 15.16 2.83
C LEU A 117 10.28 14.89 3.08
N GLY A 118 10.69 14.73 4.35
CA GLY A 118 12.10 14.58 4.73
C GLY A 118 12.74 13.30 4.21
N ALA A 119 11.95 12.26 3.96
CA ALA A 119 12.41 10.99 3.40
C ALA A 119 12.29 10.92 1.87
N VAL A 120 11.77 11.95 1.20
CA VAL A 120 11.54 11.94 -0.26
C VAL A 120 12.86 11.82 -1.01
N ARG A 121 12.95 10.88 -1.93
CA ARG A 121 14.08 10.72 -2.85
C ARG A 121 13.72 11.09 -4.27
N ILE A 122 14.73 11.60 -4.99
CA ILE A 122 14.63 12.03 -6.38
C ILE A 122 15.40 11.03 -7.24
N ARG A 123 14.77 10.55 -8.29
CA ARG A 123 15.41 9.63 -9.22
C ARG A 123 16.59 10.33 -9.93
N GLY A 124 17.76 9.67 -9.92
CA GLY A 124 18.97 10.16 -10.61
C GLY A 124 19.84 11.11 -9.79
N ILE A 125 19.45 11.49 -8.58
CA ILE A 125 20.34 12.13 -7.61
C ILE A 125 20.89 11.03 -6.72
N GLU A 126 22.18 10.77 -6.80
CA GLU A 126 22.89 9.89 -5.87
C GLU A 126 23.04 10.61 -4.55
N GLU A 127 22.07 10.44 -3.66
CA GLU A 127 22.21 10.84 -2.28
C GLU A 127 22.95 9.76 -1.51
N ILE A 128 23.73 10.23 -0.52
CA ILE A 128 24.40 9.38 0.44
C ILE A 128 23.37 8.39 1.02
N ASP A 129 23.60 7.11 0.80
CA ASP A 129 22.78 6.03 1.36
C ASP A 129 22.79 6.14 2.88
N VAL A 130 21.79 6.78 3.44
CA VAL A 130 21.53 6.69 4.87
C VAL A 130 20.83 5.36 5.09
N PRO A 131 21.47 4.39 5.76
CA PRO A 131 20.85 3.08 5.99
C PRO A 131 19.53 3.26 6.72
N TRP A 132 18.48 2.64 6.21
CA TRP A 132 17.24 2.47 6.95
C TRP A 132 17.54 1.80 8.29
N GLY A 133 17.24 2.43 9.42
CA GLY A 133 17.15 1.67 10.67
C GLY A 133 18.14 1.96 11.79
N GLN A 134 18.86 3.09 11.81
CA GLN A 134 19.61 3.43 13.04
C GLN A 134 18.78 4.12 14.12
N ASP A 135 17.64 4.69 13.78
CA ASP A 135 16.69 5.27 14.76
C ASP A 135 15.50 4.33 14.96
N GLY A 136 15.70 3.31 15.75
CA GLY A 136 14.78 2.33 16.35
C GLY A 136 13.25 2.56 16.39
N CYS A 137 12.61 3.14 15.40
CA CYS A 137 11.16 3.31 15.31
C CYS A 137 10.50 2.03 14.82
N LEU A 138 10.13 1.17 15.75
CA LEU A 138 9.33 -0.05 15.53
C LEU A 138 8.02 0.16 14.75
N GLY A 139 7.49 1.39 14.70
CA GLY A 139 6.24 1.72 14.00
C GLY A 139 6.40 1.98 12.50
N THR A 140 7.51 2.54 12.05
CA THR A 140 7.72 2.97 10.65
C THR A 140 7.88 1.78 9.70
N GLU A 141 8.51 0.71 10.12
CA GLU A 141 8.74 -0.50 9.31
C GLU A 141 7.45 -1.23 8.88
N SER A 142 6.38 -1.03 9.62
CA SER A 142 5.08 -1.69 9.34
C SER A 142 4.46 -1.26 8.01
N TYR A 143 4.78 -0.05 7.55
CA TYR A 143 4.29 0.52 6.28
C TYR A 143 5.34 0.43 5.17
N ALA A 144 6.59 0.14 5.51
CA ALA A 144 7.68 0.06 4.55
C ALA A 144 7.52 -1.14 3.63
N ALA A 145 7.75 -0.92 2.35
CA ALA A 145 7.71 -1.99 1.37
C ALA A 145 8.86 -3.00 1.60
N PRO A 146 8.63 -4.30 1.33
CA PRO A 146 9.63 -5.35 1.58
C PRO A 146 10.99 -5.07 0.94
N GLU A 147 11.00 -4.59 -0.30
CA GLU A 147 12.21 -4.24 -1.05
C GLU A 147 13.02 -3.14 -0.34
N CYS A 148 12.35 -2.15 0.26
CA CYS A 148 13.02 -1.10 1.02
C CYS A 148 13.67 -1.64 2.30
N LEU A 149 13.03 -2.61 2.97
CA LEU A 149 13.59 -3.29 4.15
C LEU A 149 14.75 -4.26 3.79
N GLU A 150 14.87 -4.61 2.52
CA GLU A 150 16.00 -5.38 1.96
C GLU A 150 17.17 -4.48 1.55
N GLY A 151 17.00 -3.15 1.61
CA GLY A 151 18.00 -2.17 1.20
C GLY A 151 17.92 -1.77 -0.27
N ASP A 152 16.91 -2.25 -0.99
CA ASP A 152 16.69 -1.85 -2.37
C ASP A 152 16.20 -0.40 -2.44
N ARG A 153 16.46 0.24 -3.57
CA ARG A 153 15.99 1.60 -3.83
C ARG A 153 14.46 1.64 -3.87
N ALA A 154 13.87 2.56 -3.13
CA ALA A 154 12.44 2.81 -3.18
C ALA A 154 12.01 3.30 -4.57
N THR A 155 10.83 2.89 -4.97
CA THR A 155 10.24 3.22 -6.27
C THR A 155 8.78 3.68 -6.05
N PRO A 156 8.10 4.21 -7.06
CA PRO A 156 6.66 4.46 -6.95
C PRO A 156 5.83 3.21 -6.56
N ALA A 157 6.36 2.00 -6.76
CA ALA A 157 5.73 0.77 -6.28
C ALA A 157 5.81 0.60 -4.76
N SER A 158 6.85 1.15 -4.13
CA SER A 158 6.99 1.15 -2.68
C SER A 158 5.97 2.07 -2.02
N ASP A 159 5.77 3.28 -2.56
CA ASP A 159 4.72 4.19 -2.06
C ASP A 159 3.31 3.60 -2.24
N ARG A 160 3.05 2.89 -3.36
CA ARG A 160 1.77 2.18 -3.57
C ARG A 160 1.54 1.09 -2.52
N TYR A 161 2.59 0.38 -2.12
CA TYR A 161 2.52 -0.60 -1.05
C TYR A 161 2.14 0.07 0.28
N SER A 162 2.84 1.14 0.68
CA SER A 162 2.55 1.88 1.92
C SER A 162 1.11 2.42 1.93
N LEU A 163 0.64 2.99 0.81
CA LEU A 163 -0.75 3.45 0.64
C LEU A 163 -1.76 2.30 0.80
N ALA A 164 -1.45 1.13 0.27
CA ALA A 164 -2.32 -0.04 0.39
C ALA A 164 -2.35 -0.61 1.82
N VAL A 165 -1.23 -0.54 2.55
CA VAL A 165 -1.18 -0.89 3.98
C VAL A 165 -2.07 0.05 4.80
N ILE A 166 -2.03 1.36 4.53
CA ILE A 166 -2.92 2.34 5.17
C ILE A 166 -4.40 2.00 4.85
N ALA A 167 -4.73 1.70 3.59
CA ALA A 167 -6.10 1.33 3.21
C ALA A 167 -6.58 0.06 3.93
N TYR A 168 -5.70 -0.94 4.05
CA TYR A 168 -5.98 -2.16 4.78
C TYR A 168 -6.24 -1.89 6.27
N GLU A 169 -5.36 -1.11 6.90
CA GLU A 169 -5.48 -0.78 8.32
C GLU A 169 -6.74 0.04 8.63
N LEU A 170 -7.11 1.00 7.77
CA LEU A 170 -8.36 1.74 7.87
C LEU A 170 -9.59 0.81 7.86
N LEU A 171 -9.58 -0.26 7.07
CA LEU A 171 -10.71 -1.18 6.95
C LEU A 171 -10.78 -2.22 8.06
N THR A 172 -9.66 -2.52 8.73
CA THR A 172 -9.55 -3.67 9.64
C THR A 172 -9.06 -3.32 11.04
N GLY A 173 -8.48 -2.13 11.24
CA GLY A 173 -7.74 -1.79 12.46
C GLY A 173 -6.46 -2.62 12.66
N GLN A 174 -6.01 -3.36 11.65
CA GLN A 174 -4.89 -4.30 11.73
C GLN A 174 -3.94 -4.11 10.54
N LEU A 175 -2.75 -4.71 10.63
CA LEU A 175 -1.80 -4.76 9.52
C LEU A 175 -1.99 -6.03 8.67
N PRO A 176 -1.69 -5.98 7.34
CA PRO A 176 -1.89 -7.10 6.42
C PRO A 176 -1.04 -8.32 6.74
N TYR A 177 0.07 -8.11 7.43
CA TYR A 177 1.00 -9.15 7.88
C TYR A 177 1.23 -9.04 9.38
N ALA A 178 1.37 -10.18 10.07
CA ALA A 178 1.58 -10.22 11.52
C ALA A 178 2.89 -9.58 11.98
N LYS A 179 3.85 -9.39 11.09
CA LYS A 179 5.16 -8.74 11.34
C LYS A 179 5.57 -7.94 10.10
N PRO A 180 6.42 -6.92 10.27
CA PRO A 180 7.02 -6.23 9.14
C PRO A 180 7.72 -7.20 8.18
N PRO A 181 7.62 -7.00 6.85
CA PRO A 181 8.09 -7.95 5.85
C PRO A 181 9.61 -7.91 5.64
N ARG A 182 10.37 -8.02 6.72
CA ARG A 182 11.84 -8.10 6.69
C ARG A 182 12.33 -9.38 5.99
N PRO A 183 13.52 -9.41 5.39
CA PRO A 183 14.08 -10.57 4.69
C PRO A 183 14.02 -11.87 5.49
N SER A 184 14.33 -11.79 6.79
CA SER A 184 14.39 -12.94 7.70
C SER A 184 13.06 -13.69 7.88
N VAL A 185 11.93 -13.01 7.69
CA VAL A 185 10.59 -13.56 7.93
C VAL A 185 9.71 -13.62 6.67
N ARG A 186 10.07 -12.92 5.60
CA ARG A 186 9.28 -12.74 4.36
C ARG A 186 8.68 -14.03 3.82
N ARG A 187 9.46 -15.12 3.76
CA ARG A 187 9.00 -16.42 3.22
C ARG A 187 7.91 -17.08 4.05
N ARG A 188 7.75 -16.69 5.34
CA ARG A 188 6.79 -17.25 6.29
C ARG A 188 5.57 -16.35 6.46
N LEU A 189 5.58 -15.13 5.91
CA LEU A 189 4.47 -14.21 6.03
C LEU A 189 3.29 -14.70 5.20
N ARG A 190 2.12 -14.61 5.80
CA ARG A 190 0.83 -14.86 5.15
C ARG A 190 0.02 -13.59 5.19
N TYR A 191 -0.57 -13.25 4.06
CA TYR A 191 -1.58 -12.20 4.00
C TYR A 191 -2.78 -12.61 4.84
N ARG A 192 -3.28 -11.70 5.62
CA ARG A 192 -4.50 -11.87 6.41
C ARG A 192 -5.63 -11.21 5.65
N SER A 193 -6.68 -11.97 5.33
CA SER A 193 -7.83 -11.43 4.61
C SER A 193 -8.52 -10.34 5.44
N ILE A 194 -8.92 -9.23 4.80
CA ILE A 194 -9.73 -8.20 5.49
C ILE A 194 -11.03 -8.80 6.02
N ARG A 195 -11.52 -9.87 5.41
CA ARG A 195 -12.74 -10.58 5.79
C ARG A 195 -12.60 -11.43 7.05
N GLU A 196 -11.37 -11.67 7.52
CA GLU A 196 -11.12 -12.26 8.85
C GLU A 196 -11.54 -11.28 9.96
N PHE A 197 -11.50 -9.98 9.70
CA PHE A 197 -11.82 -8.90 10.65
C PHE A 197 -13.22 -8.32 10.41
N ASN A 198 -13.64 -8.24 9.16
CA ASN A 198 -14.95 -7.77 8.78
C ASN A 198 -15.51 -8.63 7.62
N PRO A 199 -16.31 -9.67 7.93
CA PRO A 199 -16.86 -10.59 6.93
C PRO A 199 -17.78 -9.94 5.90
N ASP A 200 -18.34 -8.76 6.20
CA ASP A 200 -19.25 -8.03 5.31
C ASP A 200 -18.52 -7.32 4.16
N LEU A 201 -17.19 -7.21 4.24
CA LEU A 201 -16.40 -6.62 3.17
C LEU A 201 -16.41 -7.51 1.92
N PRO A 202 -16.54 -6.91 0.72
CA PRO A 202 -16.61 -7.65 -0.53
C PRO A 202 -15.33 -8.45 -0.83
N VAL A 203 -15.47 -9.64 -1.41
CA VAL A 203 -14.35 -10.49 -1.83
C VAL A 203 -13.42 -9.78 -2.81
N TRP A 204 -13.97 -8.99 -3.73
CA TRP A 204 -13.17 -8.23 -4.70
C TRP A 204 -12.28 -7.16 -4.04
N LEU A 205 -12.75 -6.57 -2.92
CA LEU A 205 -11.97 -5.59 -2.17
C LEU A 205 -10.79 -6.26 -1.45
N ASP A 206 -11.02 -7.45 -0.89
CA ASP A 206 -9.96 -8.28 -0.30
C ASP A 206 -8.89 -8.65 -1.34
N ALA A 207 -9.31 -9.12 -2.50
CA ALA A 207 -8.40 -9.45 -3.59
C ALA A 207 -7.62 -8.23 -4.12
N CYS A 208 -8.26 -7.06 -4.17
CA CYS A 208 -7.60 -5.80 -4.52
C CYS A 208 -6.49 -5.47 -3.53
N LEU A 209 -6.77 -5.51 -2.23
CA LEU A 209 -5.78 -5.23 -1.19
C LEU A 209 -4.68 -6.28 -1.13
N GLN A 210 -5.02 -7.56 -1.24
CA GLN A 210 -4.04 -8.66 -1.30
C GLN A 210 -3.02 -8.45 -2.42
N ARG A 211 -3.50 -8.06 -3.61
CA ARG A 211 -2.62 -7.71 -4.74
C ARG A 211 -1.74 -6.51 -4.43
N SER A 212 -2.33 -5.46 -3.83
CA SER A 212 -1.64 -4.19 -3.58
C SER A 212 -0.52 -4.31 -2.55
N VAL A 213 -0.71 -5.15 -1.51
CA VAL A 213 0.29 -5.42 -0.48
C VAL A 213 1.15 -6.65 -0.80
N SER A 214 1.19 -7.10 -2.07
CA SER A 214 2.07 -8.20 -2.48
C SER A 214 3.51 -7.93 -2.07
N LEU A 215 4.18 -8.97 -1.54
CA LEU A 215 5.59 -8.90 -1.16
C LEU A 215 6.53 -8.71 -2.36
N ARG A 216 6.05 -8.98 -3.58
CA ARG A 216 6.79 -8.77 -4.83
C ARG A 216 6.27 -7.51 -5.52
N PRO A 217 7.12 -6.49 -5.75
CA PRO A 217 6.71 -5.24 -6.39
C PRO A 217 6.03 -5.41 -7.75
N GLU A 218 6.51 -6.36 -8.55
CA GLU A 218 5.99 -6.67 -9.90
C GLU A 218 4.59 -7.27 -9.88
N SER A 219 4.17 -7.86 -8.77
CA SER A 219 2.82 -8.42 -8.60
C SER A 219 1.79 -7.37 -8.21
N ARG A 220 2.22 -6.17 -7.79
CA ARG A 220 1.35 -5.06 -7.39
C ARG A 220 0.71 -4.40 -8.61
N TYR A 221 -0.17 -3.43 -8.37
CA TYR A 221 -0.70 -2.59 -9.44
C TYR A 221 0.42 -1.77 -10.10
N PRO A 222 0.45 -1.64 -11.42
CA PRO A 222 1.47 -0.85 -12.12
C PRO A 222 1.29 0.66 -11.90
N SER A 223 0.08 1.11 -11.57
CA SER A 223 -0.24 2.52 -11.35
C SER A 223 -1.19 2.75 -10.19
N LEU A 224 -1.14 3.96 -9.59
CA LEU A 224 -2.12 4.43 -8.60
C LEU A 224 -3.55 4.46 -9.18
N SER A 225 -3.70 4.74 -10.48
CA SER A 225 -5.02 4.82 -11.12
C SER A 225 -5.70 3.47 -11.18
N GLU A 226 -4.97 2.40 -11.49
CA GLU A 226 -5.52 1.05 -11.50
C GLU A 226 -5.88 0.57 -10.09
N PHE A 227 -5.01 0.83 -9.12
CA PHE A 227 -5.31 0.52 -7.71
C PHE A 227 -6.58 1.22 -7.25
N LEU A 228 -6.70 2.54 -7.47
CA LEU A 228 -7.89 3.31 -7.05
C LEU A 228 -9.16 2.86 -7.75
N ARG A 229 -9.09 2.49 -9.04
CA ARG A 229 -10.24 1.95 -9.77
C ARG A 229 -10.73 0.67 -9.09
N ASP A 230 -9.83 -0.28 -8.85
CA ASP A 230 -10.18 -1.59 -8.28
C ASP A 230 -10.49 -1.49 -6.77
N LEU A 231 -10.01 -0.47 -6.07
CA LEU A 231 -10.43 -0.14 -4.70
C LEU A 231 -11.87 0.40 -4.66
N GLY A 232 -12.31 1.05 -5.74
CA GLY A 232 -13.63 1.67 -5.85
C GLY A 232 -14.70 0.79 -6.47
N HIS A 233 -14.32 -0.13 -7.35
CA HIS A 233 -15.27 -0.90 -8.15
C HIS A 233 -14.87 -2.38 -8.24
N PRO A 234 -15.87 -3.30 -8.27
CA PRO A 234 -15.61 -4.71 -8.49
C PRO A 234 -14.83 -4.95 -9.80
N ASN A 235 -13.73 -5.68 -9.70
CA ASN A 235 -12.99 -6.15 -10.86
C ASN A 235 -13.18 -7.67 -11.00
N PRO A 236 -13.90 -8.14 -12.03
CA PRO A 236 -14.15 -9.58 -12.24
C PRO A 236 -12.87 -10.41 -12.39
N ALA A 237 -11.78 -9.81 -12.86
CA ALA A 237 -10.50 -10.50 -12.99
C ALA A 237 -9.83 -10.80 -11.63
N LEU A 238 -10.20 -10.08 -10.57
CA LEU A 238 -9.70 -10.27 -9.21
C LEU A 238 -10.60 -11.16 -8.35
N THR A 239 -11.86 -11.29 -8.72
CA THR A 239 -12.75 -12.22 -8.03
C THR A 239 -12.31 -13.63 -8.39
N PRO A 240 -11.97 -14.47 -7.37
CA PRO A 240 -11.82 -15.90 -7.65
C PRO A 240 -13.09 -16.33 -8.38
N THR A 241 -12.94 -16.95 -9.53
CA THR A 241 -14.07 -17.62 -10.16
C THR A 241 -14.69 -18.46 -9.06
N GLU A 242 -15.92 -18.14 -8.65
CA GLU A 242 -16.62 -18.96 -7.65
C GLU A 242 -16.38 -20.40 -8.04
N TRP A 243 -15.94 -21.23 -7.08
CA TRP A 243 -15.75 -22.64 -7.31
C TRP A 243 -17.09 -23.20 -7.78
N ARG A 244 -17.28 -23.19 -9.10
CA ARG A 244 -18.45 -23.83 -9.70
C ARG A 244 -18.15 -25.32 -9.70
N PRO A 245 -19.02 -26.14 -9.11
CA PRO A 245 -18.93 -27.58 -9.26
C PRO A 245 -18.67 -27.94 -10.72
N LEU A 246 -17.92 -28.99 -10.97
CA LEU A 246 -17.62 -29.44 -12.34
C LEU A 246 -18.90 -29.59 -13.19
N VAL A 247 -20.01 -29.90 -12.54
CA VAL A 247 -21.37 -29.94 -13.13
C VAL A 247 -21.74 -28.62 -13.80
N ASP A 248 -21.43 -27.48 -13.21
CA ASP A 248 -21.77 -26.14 -13.75
C ASP A 248 -20.73 -25.61 -14.75
N ARG A 249 -19.56 -26.29 -14.86
CA ARG A 249 -18.48 -25.92 -15.79
C ARG A 249 -18.62 -26.61 -17.16
N VAL A 250 -19.35 -27.70 -17.20
CA VAL A 250 -19.52 -28.51 -18.42
C VAL A 250 -20.85 -28.13 -19.04
N PRO A 251 -20.89 -27.70 -20.32
CA PRO A 251 -22.14 -27.47 -21.04
C PRO A 251 -23.03 -28.69 -20.95
N PRO A 252 -24.35 -28.51 -20.78
CA PRO A 252 -25.28 -29.62 -20.61
C PRO A 252 -25.23 -30.65 -21.77
N GLU A 253 -24.80 -30.22 -22.93
CA GLU A 253 -24.60 -31.07 -24.11
C GLU A 253 -23.49 -32.09 -23.93
N ASN A 254 -22.46 -31.77 -23.18
CA ASN A 254 -21.28 -32.62 -22.99
C ASN A 254 -21.46 -33.65 -21.85
N TRP A 255 -22.47 -33.49 -20.99
CA TRP A 255 -22.76 -34.48 -19.93
C TRP A 255 -23.14 -35.85 -20.47
N ARG A 256 -23.86 -35.89 -21.60
CA ARG A 256 -24.19 -37.14 -22.27
C ARG A 256 -22.94 -37.89 -22.72
N PHE A 257 -21.96 -37.18 -23.28
CA PHE A 257 -20.69 -37.76 -23.70
C PHE A 257 -19.88 -38.29 -22.50
N ILE A 258 -19.78 -37.49 -21.42
CA ILE A 258 -19.09 -37.91 -20.20
C ILE A 258 -19.74 -39.12 -19.56
N ALA A 259 -21.08 -39.18 -19.53
CA ALA A 259 -21.81 -40.32 -19.01
C ALA A 259 -21.57 -41.60 -19.85
N VAL A 260 -21.57 -41.49 -21.18
CA VAL A 260 -21.28 -42.61 -22.07
C VAL A 260 -19.85 -43.12 -21.89
N VAL A 261 -18.86 -42.22 -21.85
CA VAL A 261 -17.46 -42.59 -21.63
C VAL A 261 -17.27 -43.26 -20.26
N SER A 262 -17.92 -42.75 -19.21
CA SER A 262 -17.90 -43.34 -17.88
C SER A 262 -18.52 -44.75 -17.85
N LEU A 263 -19.64 -44.93 -18.55
CA LEU A 263 -20.29 -46.23 -18.66
C LEU A 263 -19.41 -47.26 -19.40
N VAL A 264 -18.77 -46.87 -20.49
CA VAL A 264 -17.84 -47.73 -21.27
C VAL A 264 -16.62 -48.09 -20.41
N LEU A 265 -16.03 -47.14 -19.71
CA LEU A 265 -14.89 -47.38 -18.80
C LEU A 265 -15.25 -48.33 -17.66
N ASN A 266 -16.41 -48.14 -17.02
CA ASN A 266 -16.89 -49.06 -15.98
C ASN A 266 -17.19 -50.45 -16.51
N GLY A 267 -17.78 -50.56 -17.71
CA GLY A 267 -17.99 -51.84 -18.38
C GLY A 267 -16.69 -52.60 -18.67
N LEU A 268 -15.66 -51.88 -19.15
CA LEU A 268 -14.33 -52.41 -19.40
C LEU A 268 -13.63 -52.87 -18.11
N LEU A 269 -13.77 -52.11 -17.04
CA LEU A 269 -13.25 -52.47 -15.72
C LEU A 269 -13.91 -53.73 -15.17
N ILE A 270 -15.22 -53.84 -15.26
CA ILE A 270 -15.97 -55.02 -14.84
C ILE A 270 -15.55 -56.23 -15.67
N TRP A 271 -15.40 -56.07 -16.96
CA TRP A 271 -14.95 -57.15 -17.86
C TRP A 271 -13.52 -57.61 -17.53
N LEU A 272 -12.59 -56.70 -17.26
CA LEU A 272 -11.21 -56.98 -16.83
C LEU A 272 -11.17 -57.71 -15.49
N VAL A 273 -11.98 -57.29 -14.53
CA VAL A 273 -12.08 -57.95 -13.21
C VAL A 273 -12.64 -59.36 -13.38
N TRP A 274 -13.64 -59.56 -14.25
CA TRP A 274 -14.21 -60.89 -14.54
C TRP A 274 -13.21 -61.81 -15.23
N MET A 275 -12.42 -61.30 -16.20
CA MET A 275 -11.37 -62.06 -16.88
C MET A 275 -10.21 -62.46 -15.95
N ASN A 276 -9.83 -61.61 -14.98
CA ASN A 276 -8.73 -61.88 -14.04
C ASN A 276 -9.19 -62.65 -12.78
N GLY A 277 -10.48 -62.85 -12.58
CA GLY A 277 -11.06 -63.58 -11.44
C GLY A 277 -11.55 -64.99 -11.73
N VAL A 278 -11.18 -65.57 -12.90
CA VAL A 278 -11.54 -66.90 -13.32
C VAL A 278 -10.29 -67.84 -13.41
N ASP A 279 -9.40 -67.71 -12.40
CA ASP A 279 -8.37 -68.74 -12.14
C ASP A 279 -8.52 -69.24 -10.70
#